data_e3bea2e8949e746bde9840e094936b9a
#
_entry.id   e3bea2e8949e746bde9840e094936b9a
#
_cell.length_a   1.000
_cell.length_b   1.000
_cell.length_c   1.000
_cell.angle_alpha   90.00
_cell.angle_beta   90.00
_cell.angle_gamma   90.00
#
_symmetry.space_group_name_H-M   'P 1'
#
loop_
_entity.id
_entity.type
_entity.pdbx_description
1 polymer ?
#
loop_
_entity_poly.entity_id
_entity_poly.type
_entity_poly.pdbx_seq_one_letter_code
_entity_poly.pdbx_strand_id
1 'polypeptide(L)'
;MDHRSVAIIPSSNLDASEAFYKRLGFEVVSDYGQYRILADHLGWHLHLTHVPGWPKNIEDNPFGLYLYVQDVDAVAARVSDLIIEKGAPHAKPWGTYEFAVSDPSGVLVRVGRILDQG
;
A
#
# COMPACT_ATOMS: atom_id res chain seq x y z
N MET A 1 22.10 6.03 -11.72
CA MET A 1 20.88 5.61 -10.98
C MET A 1 19.84 6.71 -11.03
N ASP A 2 18.63 6.37 -11.37
CA ASP A 2 17.52 7.32 -11.37
C ASP A 2 17.16 7.74 -9.95
N HIS A 3 16.72 8.99 -9.81
CA HIS A 3 16.22 9.45 -8.53
C HIS A 3 14.88 8.74 -8.25
N ARG A 4 14.71 8.28 -7.04
CA ARG A 4 13.43 7.74 -6.58
C ARG A 4 13.28 7.97 -5.08
N SER A 5 12.04 7.98 -4.65
CA SER A 5 11.68 8.13 -3.25
C SER A 5 11.09 6.80 -2.77
N VAL A 6 11.46 6.36 -1.58
CA VAL A 6 10.95 5.10 -1.01
C VAL A 6 10.43 5.40 0.40
N ALA A 7 9.18 5.03 0.65
CA ALA A 7 8.59 5.20 1.98
C ALA A 7 9.14 4.15 2.95
N ILE A 8 9.43 4.58 4.17
CA ILE A 8 9.74 3.69 5.29
C ILE A 8 8.49 3.64 6.15
N ILE A 9 7.88 2.46 6.23
CA ILE A 9 6.56 2.27 6.82
C ILE A 9 6.70 1.54 8.15
N PRO A 10 6.13 2.08 9.25
CA PRO A 10 6.14 1.38 10.53
C PRO A 10 5.23 0.17 10.50
N SER A 11 5.63 -0.87 11.22
CA SER A 11 4.87 -2.10 11.37
C SER A 11 5.01 -2.63 12.80
N SER A 12 3.87 -2.85 13.44
CA SER A 12 3.86 -3.49 14.76
C SER A 12 4.02 -5.01 14.67
N ASN A 13 3.80 -5.58 13.48
CA ASN A 13 3.97 -7.01 13.20
C ASN A 13 4.44 -7.16 11.76
N LEU A 14 5.74 -7.36 11.59
CA LEU A 14 6.36 -7.43 10.26
C LEU A 14 5.81 -8.56 9.39
N ASP A 15 5.54 -9.72 9.98
CA ASP A 15 5.01 -10.86 9.22
C ASP A 15 3.61 -10.56 8.69
N ALA A 16 2.76 -9.93 9.49
CA ALA A 16 1.42 -9.54 9.06
C ALA A 16 1.48 -8.48 7.96
N SER A 17 2.34 -7.47 8.12
CA SER A 17 2.53 -6.43 7.11
C SER A 17 3.07 -6.99 5.80
N GLU A 18 4.05 -7.88 5.88
CA GLU A 18 4.61 -8.55 4.70
C GLU A 18 3.52 -9.34 3.96
N ALA A 19 2.71 -10.12 4.68
CA ALA A 19 1.63 -10.89 4.07
C ALA A 19 0.63 -9.99 3.35
N PHE A 20 0.29 -8.84 3.94
CA PHE A 20 -0.60 -7.86 3.34
C PHE A 20 -0.01 -7.30 2.04
N TYR A 21 1.23 -6.82 2.07
CA TYR A 21 1.85 -6.23 0.88
C TYR A 21 2.10 -7.25 -0.22
N LYS A 22 2.34 -8.52 0.13
CA LYS A 22 2.43 -9.59 -0.87
C LYS A 22 1.13 -9.76 -1.65
N ARG A 23 -0.02 -9.58 -1.01
CA ARG A 23 -1.31 -9.65 -1.71
C ARG A 23 -1.44 -8.53 -2.74
N LEU A 24 -0.84 -7.37 -2.50
CA LEU A 24 -0.82 -6.27 -3.47
C LEU A 24 0.17 -6.50 -4.62
N GLY A 25 1.09 -7.45 -4.48
CA GLY A 25 2.08 -7.79 -5.50
C GLY A 25 3.53 -7.56 -5.10
N PHE A 26 3.79 -7.10 -3.87
CA PHE A 26 5.15 -6.93 -3.39
C PHE A 26 5.79 -8.26 -3.05
N GLU A 27 7.11 -8.29 -3.14
CA GLU A 27 7.95 -9.40 -2.68
C GLU A 27 9.05 -8.85 -1.79
N VAL A 28 9.55 -9.66 -0.86
CA VAL A 28 10.69 -9.29 -0.03
C VAL A 28 11.96 -9.40 -0.86
N VAL A 29 12.66 -8.29 -0.97
CA VAL A 29 13.96 -8.21 -1.66
C VAL A 29 15.10 -8.46 -0.68
N SER A 30 14.98 -7.91 0.53
CA SER A 30 15.98 -8.07 1.58
C SER A 30 15.31 -8.11 2.94
N ASP A 31 15.78 -9.00 3.81
CA ASP A 31 15.25 -9.18 5.16
C ASP A 31 16.41 -9.05 6.16
N TYR A 32 16.34 -8.02 6.98
CA TYR A 32 17.32 -7.75 8.04
C TYR A 32 16.74 -8.01 9.43
N GLY A 33 15.67 -8.82 9.52
CA GLY A 33 15.00 -9.13 10.77
C GLY A 33 13.98 -8.07 11.13
N GLN A 34 14.42 -6.97 11.71
CA GLN A 34 13.54 -5.87 12.14
C GLN A 34 13.28 -4.84 11.06
N TYR A 35 13.83 -5.04 9.88
CA TYR A 35 13.70 -4.14 8.74
C TYR A 35 13.65 -4.96 7.47
N ARG A 36 12.65 -4.72 6.61
CA ARG A 36 12.47 -5.48 5.37
C ARG A 36 12.30 -4.52 4.19
N ILE A 37 12.90 -4.89 3.08
CA ILE A 37 12.81 -4.14 1.82
C ILE A 37 11.93 -4.93 0.86
N LEU A 38 10.89 -4.28 0.35
CA LEU A 38 9.91 -4.89 -0.52
C LEU A 38 9.83 -4.15 -1.86
N ALA A 39 9.56 -4.89 -2.93
CA ALA A 39 9.35 -4.32 -4.26
C ALA A 39 8.40 -5.22 -5.05
N ASP A 40 7.68 -4.62 -6.02
CA ASP A 40 6.80 -5.38 -6.92
C ASP A 40 7.49 -5.71 -8.25
N HIS A 41 8.74 -5.27 -8.44
CA HIS A 41 9.55 -5.42 -9.67
C HIS A 41 9.00 -4.64 -10.88
N LEU A 42 7.97 -3.81 -10.68
CA LEU A 42 7.36 -3.00 -11.73
C LEU A 42 7.43 -1.50 -11.42
N GLY A 43 7.97 -1.14 -10.27
CA GLY A 43 8.17 0.25 -9.89
C GLY A 43 7.78 0.61 -8.47
N TRP A 44 6.97 -0.21 -7.80
CA TRP A 44 6.63 0.03 -6.41
C TRP A 44 7.74 -0.46 -5.49
N HIS A 45 8.13 0.39 -4.55
CA HIS A 45 9.13 0.08 -3.54
C HIS A 45 8.64 0.58 -2.19
N LEU A 46 8.92 -0.17 -1.14
CA LEU A 46 8.75 0.30 0.23
C LEU A 46 9.67 -0.46 1.18
N HIS A 47 9.92 0.14 2.33
CA HIS A 47 10.63 -0.53 3.43
C HIS A 47 9.68 -0.66 4.61
N LEU A 48 9.78 -1.75 5.34
CA LEU A 48 9.06 -1.96 6.60
C LEU A 48 10.05 -1.91 7.75
N THR A 49 9.77 -1.10 8.75
CA THR A 49 10.55 -1.05 9.99
C THR A 49 9.69 -1.46 11.16
N HIS A 50 10.22 -2.31 12.04
CA HIS A 50 9.46 -2.78 13.20
C HIS A 50 9.35 -1.69 14.25
N VAL A 51 8.10 -1.33 14.59
CA VAL A 51 7.79 -0.35 15.63
C VAL A 51 6.74 -0.98 16.55
N PRO A 52 7.18 -1.65 17.63
CA PRO A 52 6.24 -2.26 18.58
C PRO A 52 5.27 -1.21 19.12
N GLY A 53 4.01 -1.57 19.23
CA GLY A 53 2.99 -0.65 19.73
C GLY A 53 2.48 0.37 18.73
N TRP A 54 2.92 0.33 17.47
CA TRP A 54 2.37 1.22 16.45
C TRP A 54 0.85 0.98 16.32
N PRO A 55 0.04 2.07 16.26
CA PRO A 55 -1.43 1.94 16.18
C PRO A 55 -1.90 1.14 14.98
N LYS A 56 -2.96 0.35 15.18
CA LYS A 56 -3.52 -0.50 14.13
C LYS A 56 -4.63 0.17 13.32
N ASN A 57 -5.13 1.32 13.78
CA ASN A 57 -6.25 2.00 13.15
C ASN A 57 -5.74 3.14 12.27
N ILE A 58 -6.32 3.26 11.07
CA ILE A 58 -5.97 4.35 10.15
C ILE A 58 -6.25 5.72 10.75
N GLU A 59 -7.24 5.82 11.63
CA GLU A 59 -7.60 7.08 12.31
C GLU A 59 -6.49 7.62 13.19
N ASP A 60 -5.62 6.74 13.68
CA ASP A 60 -4.52 7.12 14.58
C ASP A 60 -3.22 7.37 13.83
N ASN A 61 -3.22 7.25 12.50
CA ASN A 61 -2.04 7.42 11.68
C ASN A 61 -2.16 8.67 10.79
N PRO A 62 -1.17 9.55 10.86
CA PRO A 62 -1.25 10.84 10.15
C PRO A 62 -0.81 10.78 8.68
N PHE A 63 -0.48 9.62 8.14
CA PHE A 63 0.03 9.52 6.78
C PHE A 63 -0.53 8.29 6.06
N GLY A 64 -0.33 8.25 4.75
CA GLY A 64 -0.74 7.14 3.91
C GLY A 64 0.25 6.91 2.78
N LEU A 65 -0.05 5.90 1.98
CA LEU A 65 0.74 5.51 0.82
C LEU A 65 -0.18 5.51 -0.40
N TYR A 66 0.26 6.08 -1.51
CA TYR A 66 -0.48 6.03 -2.76
C TYR A 66 0.32 5.21 -3.77
N LEU A 67 -0.29 4.16 -4.30
CA LEU A 67 0.29 3.29 -5.30
C LEU A 67 -0.40 3.53 -6.64
N TYR A 68 0.33 4.04 -7.63
CA TYR A 68 -0.20 4.25 -8.97
C TYR A 68 -0.06 2.97 -9.80
N VAL A 69 -1.11 2.60 -10.52
CA VAL A 69 -1.13 1.44 -11.39
C VAL A 69 -2.18 1.64 -12.48
N GLN A 70 -1.95 1.11 -13.68
CA GLN A 70 -2.94 1.21 -14.76
C GLN A 70 -4.13 0.30 -14.53
N ASP A 71 -3.89 -0.97 -14.20
CA ASP A 71 -4.95 -1.94 -13.99
C ASP A 71 -5.37 -1.99 -12.51
N VAL A 72 -6.10 -0.96 -12.10
CA VAL A 72 -6.60 -0.83 -10.72
C VAL A 72 -7.51 -2.00 -10.34
N ASP A 73 -8.35 -2.45 -11.26
CA ASP A 73 -9.30 -3.54 -10.99
C ASP A 73 -8.59 -4.85 -10.70
N ALA A 74 -7.48 -5.13 -11.37
CA ALA A 74 -6.71 -6.34 -11.12
C ALA A 74 -6.13 -6.35 -9.71
N VAL A 75 -5.61 -5.21 -9.25
CA VAL A 75 -5.08 -5.09 -7.88
C VAL A 75 -6.22 -5.17 -6.87
N ALA A 76 -7.35 -4.50 -7.14
CA ALA A 76 -8.53 -4.55 -6.25
C ALA A 76 -9.02 -5.98 -6.04
N ALA A 77 -8.99 -6.81 -7.09
CA ALA A 77 -9.42 -8.21 -6.99
C ALA A 77 -8.57 -9.01 -6.00
N ARG A 78 -7.27 -8.68 -5.86
CA ARG A 78 -6.37 -9.37 -4.93
C ARG A 78 -6.69 -9.08 -3.46
N VAL A 79 -7.33 -7.94 -3.18
CA VAL A 79 -7.60 -7.46 -1.82
C VAL A 79 -9.06 -7.07 -1.62
N SER A 80 -9.96 -7.67 -2.39
CA SER A 80 -11.38 -7.30 -2.41
C SER A 80 -12.05 -7.35 -1.03
N ASP A 81 -11.62 -8.28 -0.18
CA ASP A 81 -12.10 -8.44 1.20
C ASP A 81 -11.64 -7.32 2.14
N LEU A 82 -10.66 -6.51 1.73
CA LEU A 82 -10.05 -5.49 2.57
C LEU A 82 -10.41 -4.07 2.15
N ILE A 83 -11.14 -3.89 1.05
CA ILE A 83 -11.50 -2.57 0.53
C ILE A 83 -12.37 -1.84 1.55
N ILE A 84 -11.94 -0.64 1.93
CA ILE A 84 -12.60 0.15 2.98
C ILE A 84 -13.93 0.71 2.49
N GLU A 85 -13.93 1.35 1.33
CA GLU A 85 -15.11 2.02 0.81
C GLU A 85 -15.94 1.07 -0.05
N LYS A 86 -17.18 0.85 0.34
CA LYS A 86 -18.09 -0.05 -0.37
C LYS A 86 -18.28 0.42 -1.82
N GLY A 87 -18.18 -0.51 -2.74
CA GLY A 87 -18.33 -0.24 -4.16
C GLY A 87 -17.08 0.24 -4.89
N ALA A 88 -16.00 0.48 -4.16
CA ALA A 88 -14.73 0.85 -4.77
C ALA A 88 -14.07 -0.38 -5.42
N PRO A 89 -13.21 -0.19 -6.46
CA PRO A 89 -12.75 1.11 -6.97
C PRO A 89 -13.80 1.86 -7.78
N HIS A 90 -13.74 3.18 -7.72
CA HIS A 90 -14.60 4.06 -8.52
C HIS A 90 -13.92 5.42 -8.74
N ALA A 91 -14.48 6.20 -9.68
CA ALA A 91 -13.97 7.53 -9.98
C ALA A 91 -14.21 8.48 -8.81
N LYS A 92 -13.22 9.32 -8.54
CA LYS A 92 -13.28 10.34 -7.49
C LYS A 92 -13.39 11.73 -8.11
N PRO A 93 -14.00 12.70 -7.37
CA PRO A 93 -14.12 14.07 -7.88
C PRO A 93 -12.79 14.76 -8.20
N TRP A 94 -11.70 14.29 -7.58
CA TRP A 94 -10.37 14.86 -7.81
C TRP A 94 -9.63 14.25 -8.99
N GLY A 95 -10.29 13.40 -9.80
CA GLY A 95 -9.73 12.95 -11.08
C GLY A 95 -8.98 11.63 -11.05
N THR A 96 -9.26 10.79 -10.10
CA THR A 96 -8.66 9.44 -10.02
C THR A 96 -9.73 8.35 -10.05
N TYR A 97 -9.30 7.14 -10.45
CA TYR A 97 -10.08 5.91 -10.28
C TYR A 97 -9.31 5.07 -9.27
N GLU A 98 -9.86 4.87 -8.08
CA GLU A 98 -9.10 4.32 -6.97
C GLU A 98 -9.91 3.57 -5.94
N PHE A 99 -9.21 2.82 -5.11
CA PHE A 99 -9.74 2.25 -3.87
C PHE A 99 -8.71 2.41 -2.76
N ALA A 100 -9.14 2.14 -1.53
CA ALA A 100 -8.28 2.22 -0.36
C ALA A 100 -8.42 0.99 0.52
N VAL A 101 -7.32 0.59 1.11
CA VAL A 101 -7.25 -0.47 2.11
C VAL A 101 -6.40 0.02 3.29
N SER A 102 -6.54 -0.63 4.45
CA SER A 102 -5.64 -0.39 5.58
C SER A 102 -4.69 -1.56 5.70
N ASP A 103 -3.39 -1.30 5.86
CA ASP A 103 -2.49 -2.37 6.21
C ASP A 103 -2.71 -2.80 7.68
N PRO A 104 -2.12 -3.92 8.13
CA PRO A 104 -2.35 -4.40 9.51
C PRO A 104 -1.88 -3.46 10.62
N SER A 105 -1.03 -2.50 10.30
CA SER A 105 -0.53 -1.50 11.24
C SER A 105 -1.18 -0.12 11.04
N GLY A 106 -2.35 -0.09 10.41
CA GLY A 106 -3.13 1.13 10.27
C GLY A 106 -2.63 2.13 9.25
N VAL A 107 -1.75 1.73 8.34
CA VAL A 107 -1.32 2.61 7.26
C VAL A 107 -2.37 2.59 6.16
N LEU A 108 -2.90 3.76 5.81
CA LEU A 108 -3.85 3.89 4.70
C LEU A 108 -3.11 3.71 3.38
N VAL A 109 -3.54 2.76 2.57
CA VAL A 109 -2.97 2.49 1.26
C VAL A 109 -4.04 2.74 0.20
N ARG A 110 -3.80 3.73 -0.66
CA ARG A 110 -4.64 4.01 -1.81
C ARG A 110 -3.99 3.45 -3.06
N VAL A 111 -4.79 2.83 -3.92
CA VAL A 111 -4.33 2.27 -5.20
C VAL A 111 -5.20 2.87 -6.30
N GLY A 112 -4.57 3.46 -7.30
CA GLY A 112 -5.36 4.14 -8.32
C GLY A 112 -4.57 4.58 -9.53
N ARG A 113 -5.28 5.22 -10.43
CA ARG A 113 -4.72 5.87 -11.62
C ARG A 113 -5.38 7.22 -11.84
N ILE A 114 -4.67 8.08 -12.53
CA ILE A 114 -5.22 9.38 -12.92
C ILE A 114 -6.14 9.13 -14.12
N LEU A 115 -7.35 9.72 -14.06
CA LEU A 115 -8.29 9.66 -15.17
C LEU A 115 -7.87 10.67 -16.24
N ASP A 116 -8.03 10.26 -17.50
CA ASP A 116 -7.74 11.15 -18.61
C ASP A 116 -8.71 12.33 -18.62
N GLN A 117 -8.17 13.50 -18.88
CA GLN A 117 -8.92 14.76 -18.92
C GLN A 117 -9.40 15.11 -20.31
N GLY A 118 -9.07 14.25 -21.29
CA GLY A 118 -9.28 14.49 -22.71
C GLY A 118 -10.69 14.46 -23.19
#